data_f6ac02cc7ed13d4ed93cad64b8748184
#
_entry.id   f6ac02cc7ed13d4ed93cad64b8748184
#
_cell.length_a   1.000
_cell.length_b   1.000
_cell.length_c   1.000
_cell.angle_alpha   90.00
_cell.angle_beta   90.00
_cell.angle_gamma   90.00
#
_symmetry.space_group_name_H-M   'P 1'
#
loop_
_entity.id
_entity.type
_entity.pdbx_description
1 polymer ?
#
loop_
_entity_poly.entity_id
_entity_poly.type
_entity_poly.pdbx_seq_one_letter_code
_entity_poly.pdbx_strand_id
1 'polypeptide(L)'
;MAAVDGLLGEPQPADHRVVHAGRAMRSQRHLLLPVLHAIQDRAGWVSRGALEYACRRLSIPPAEAYGVVTFYARFAPQERGPVALHVCDDIACMLAGAKVVEGAHGAPCLGLCDRAPATLTERFGEAYEAVQTPAREAARQPGSRLLRRVGVVDPDSIDSYLQHGGFAALKLAREMGPAAVIDEVTRSKLLGRGGAAFPTGRKWQSVADAPVRPHYLVCNADESEPGTFKDRVLMENDPFALVEGMAIAAFATGCEKGYVYVRDEYPLARRRVGEAIAQARERGYVDFEVEVRRGAGAYICGEETALFNSIEGKRGEPRNKPPFPVEAGLFGKPTLPNNVETLVNVLDIVNGEFADTRLFCVSGQVLHSGVYEVAMGTPLRALIDLAGGLLPGRTMRAVLLGGAAGSFITPDQLDVPLSFDGTRAIGATLGSGAVMVFDDTADMRQVLLRIARFFRDESCGQCVPCRVGTKRQEEILERMLQSPNGDGRADVMLLSDIAQAMRDASICGLGQTAANAIASGLTQLKVLNG
;
A
#
# COMPACT_ATOMS: atom_id res chain seq x y z
N MET A 1 -13.25 27.17 -7.09
CA MET A 1 -12.14 28.11 -7.27
C MET A 1 -11.39 28.30 -5.96
N ALA A 2 -12.02 28.76 -4.87
CA ALA A 2 -11.34 29.02 -3.60
C ALA A 2 -10.45 27.87 -3.08
N ALA A 3 -10.89 26.61 -3.18
CA ALA A 3 -10.09 25.45 -2.77
C ALA A 3 -8.80 25.27 -3.61
N VAL A 4 -8.86 25.59 -4.91
CA VAL A 4 -7.71 25.55 -5.82
C VAL A 4 -6.75 26.68 -5.53
N ASP A 5 -7.30 27.89 -5.34
CA ASP A 5 -6.50 29.10 -5.07
C ASP A 5 -5.86 29.07 -3.68
N GLY A 6 -6.53 28.46 -2.70
CA GLY A 6 -5.93 28.22 -1.37
C GLY A 6 -4.68 27.34 -1.42
N LEU A 7 -4.60 26.43 -2.37
CA LEU A 7 -3.44 25.53 -2.52
C LEU A 7 -2.37 26.10 -3.47
N LEU A 8 -2.79 26.76 -4.57
CA LEU A 8 -1.89 27.26 -5.61
C LEU A 8 -1.52 28.74 -5.46
N GLY A 9 -2.07 29.44 -4.45
CA GLY A 9 -2.01 30.87 -4.32
C GLY A 9 -2.97 31.61 -5.27
N GLU A 10 -3.07 32.94 -5.13
CA GLU A 10 -3.94 33.76 -5.99
C GLU A 10 -3.53 33.67 -7.47
N PRO A 11 -4.52 33.67 -8.40
CA PRO A 11 -4.23 33.69 -9.82
C PRO A 11 -3.47 34.99 -10.18
N GLN A 12 -2.35 34.86 -10.87
CA GLN A 12 -1.67 36.05 -11.40
C GLN A 12 -2.58 36.71 -12.45
N PRO A 13 -2.66 38.07 -12.47
CA PRO A 13 -3.43 38.78 -13.47
C PRO A 13 -3.02 38.34 -14.89
N ALA A 14 -3.99 37.89 -15.67
CA ALA A 14 -3.72 37.56 -17.06
C ALA A 14 -3.40 38.86 -17.83
N ASP A 15 -2.14 39.05 -18.20
CA ASP A 15 -1.83 39.97 -19.29
C ASP A 15 -2.34 39.34 -20.58
N HIS A 16 -3.39 39.90 -21.16
CA HIS A 16 -4.04 39.40 -22.35
C HIS A 16 -3.12 39.25 -23.57
N ARG A 17 -1.88 39.69 -23.49
CA ARG A 17 -0.87 39.65 -24.55
C ARG A 17 0.14 38.50 -24.45
N VAL A 18 0.20 37.80 -23.32
CA VAL A 18 1.12 36.69 -23.12
C VAL A 18 0.33 35.45 -22.72
N VAL A 19 0.31 34.47 -23.58
CA VAL A 19 -0.16 33.11 -23.24
C VAL A 19 0.84 32.56 -22.24
N HIS A 20 0.59 32.73 -20.94
CA HIS A 20 1.38 32.16 -19.87
C HIS A 20 1.12 30.64 -19.75
N ALA A 21 1.26 29.90 -20.85
CA ALA A 21 1.52 28.48 -20.81
C ALA A 21 2.97 28.29 -20.37
N GLY A 22 3.37 29.03 -19.30
CA GLY A 22 4.74 29.12 -18.85
C GLY A 22 5.24 27.78 -18.34
N ARG A 23 6.53 27.54 -18.56
CA ARG A 23 7.27 26.38 -18.03
C ARG A 23 7.05 26.21 -16.53
N ALA A 24 6.87 27.33 -15.79
CA ALA A 24 6.56 27.37 -14.36
C ALA A 24 5.20 26.73 -14.01
N MET A 25 4.13 26.98 -14.78
CA MET A 25 2.83 26.37 -14.52
C MET A 25 2.83 24.85 -14.81
N ARG A 26 3.52 24.44 -15.88
CA ARG A 26 3.68 23.01 -16.20
C ARG A 26 4.52 22.26 -15.17
N SER A 27 5.47 22.91 -14.53
CA SER A 27 6.27 22.32 -13.44
C SER A 27 5.44 22.03 -12.20
N GLN A 28 4.26 22.65 -12.05
CA GLN A 28 3.30 22.41 -10.97
C GLN A 28 2.30 21.25 -11.25
N ARG A 29 2.44 20.53 -12.36
CA ARG A 29 1.56 19.40 -12.69
C ARG A 29 1.45 18.39 -11.54
N HIS A 30 2.52 18.18 -10.79
CA HIS A 30 2.58 17.29 -9.64
C HIS A 30 1.60 17.69 -8.50
N LEU A 31 1.00 18.88 -8.56
CA LEU A 31 -0.04 19.33 -7.64
C LEU A 31 -1.45 18.95 -8.12
N LEU A 32 -1.63 18.23 -9.25
CA LEU A 32 -2.95 17.88 -9.75
C LEU A 32 -3.76 17.06 -8.73
N LEU A 33 -3.20 15.96 -8.19
CA LEU A 33 -3.91 15.14 -7.19
C LEU A 33 -4.23 15.96 -5.91
N PRO A 34 -3.30 16.71 -5.30
CA PRO A 34 -3.61 17.62 -4.20
C PRO A 34 -4.77 18.59 -4.51
N VAL A 35 -4.78 19.19 -5.71
CA VAL A 35 -5.87 20.10 -6.14
C VAL A 35 -7.19 19.36 -6.27
N LEU A 36 -7.20 18.14 -6.85
CA LEU A 36 -8.40 17.32 -6.98
C LEU A 36 -8.96 16.93 -5.60
N HIS A 37 -8.09 16.57 -4.65
CA HIS A 37 -8.49 16.34 -3.26
C HIS A 37 -9.10 17.58 -2.62
N ALA A 38 -8.49 18.75 -2.77
CA ALA A 38 -9.02 19.99 -2.21
C ALA A 38 -10.41 20.37 -2.81
N ILE A 39 -10.62 20.09 -4.09
CA ILE A 39 -11.94 20.28 -4.73
C ILE A 39 -12.95 19.30 -4.13
N GLN A 40 -12.60 18.02 -4.05
CA GLN A 40 -13.51 16.98 -3.58
C GLN A 40 -13.80 17.10 -2.08
N ASP A 41 -12.81 17.36 -1.26
CA ASP A 41 -12.98 17.57 0.18
C ASP A 41 -13.98 18.70 0.47
N ARG A 42 -13.99 19.74 -0.38
CA ARG A 42 -14.91 20.88 -0.28
C ARG A 42 -16.32 20.59 -0.82
N ALA A 43 -16.42 19.89 -1.95
CA ALA A 43 -17.67 19.78 -2.71
C ALA A 43 -18.28 18.37 -2.73
N GLY A 44 -17.55 17.33 -2.27
CA GLY A 44 -17.92 15.93 -2.36
C GLY A 44 -17.62 15.29 -3.72
N TRP A 45 -17.30 16.08 -4.74
CA TRP A 45 -17.03 15.61 -6.09
C TRP A 45 -16.22 16.62 -6.91
N VAL A 46 -15.65 16.14 -8.01
CA VAL A 46 -14.86 16.97 -8.94
C VAL A 46 -15.76 17.37 -10.11
N SER A 47 -16.40 18.54 -10.00
CA SER A 47 -17.27 19.05 -11.07
C SER A 47 -16.45 19.43 -12.31
N ARG A 48 -17.11 19.41 -13.48
CA ARG A 48 -16.48 19.81 -14.75
C ARG A 48 -15.89 21.22 -14.69
N GLY A 49 -16.62 22.18 -14.15
CA GLY A 49 -16.15 23.57 -14.03
C GLY A 49 -14.93 23.72 -13.08
N ALA A 50 -14.91 22.96 -11.97
CA ALA A 50 -13.78 22.93 -11.05
C ALA A 50 -12.54 22.29 -11.70
N LEU A 51 -12.75 21.18 -12.45
CA LEU A 51 -11.68 20.52 -13.21
C LEU A 51 -11.09 21.44 -14.28
N GLU A 52 -11.94 22.11 -15.07
CA GLU A 52 -11.51 23.07 -16.10
C GLU A 52 -10.72 24.25 -15.49
N TYR A 53 -11.13 24.72 -14.30
CA TYR A 53 -10.39 25.74 -13.58
C TYR A 53 -9.00 25.24 -13.13
N ALA A 54 -8.92 24.06 -12.52
CA ALA A 54 -7.65 23.43 -12.13
C ALA A 54 -6.73 23.23 -13.36
N CYS A 55 -7.29 22.79 -14.49
CA CYS A 55 -6.54 22.62 -15.73
C CYS A 55 -5.90 23.93 -16.23
N ARG A 56 -6.64 25.04 -16.18
CA ARG A 56 -6.09 26.36 -16.53
C ARG A 56 -4.97 26.78 -15.58
N ARG A 57 -5.15 26.57 -14.27
CA ARG A 57 -4.17 26.95 -13.25
C ARG A 57 -2.87 26.16 -13.35
N LEU A 58 -2.94 24.88 -13.71
CA LEU A 58 -1.79 23.97 -13.80
C LEU A 58 -1.27 23.78 -15.24
N SER A 59 -1.90 24.43 -16.22
CA SER A 59 -1.57 24.23 -17.65
C SER A 59 -1.60 22.76 -18.10
N ILE A 60 -2.66 22.03 -17.68
CA ILE A 60 -2.89 20.61 -18.00
C ILE A 60 -4.05 20.51 -18.99
N PRO A 61 -3.94 19.71 -20.07
CA PRO A 61 -5.06 19.44 -20.96
C PRO A 61 -6.24 18.82 -20.21
N PRO A 62 -7.49 19.31 -20.41
CA PRO A 62 -8.67 18.80 -19.70
C PRO A 62 -8.90 17.30 -19.85
N ALA A 63 -8.61 16.72 -21.02
CA ALA A 63 -8.74 15.29 -21.26
C ALA A 63 -7.77 14.46 -20.40
N GLU A 64 -6.54 14.94 -20.19
CA GLU A 64 -5.57 14.28 -19.30
C GLU A 64 -6.01 14.35 -17.85
N ALA A 65 -6.46 15.52 -17.38
CA ALA A 65 -6.93 15.69 -16.01
C ALA A 65 -8.20 14.86 -15.75
N TYR A 66 -9.12 14.78 -16.71
CA TYR A 66 -10.30 13.91 -16.64
C TYR A 66 -9.89 12.43 -16.57
N GLY A 67 -8.90 12.02 -17.37
CA GLY A 67 -8.34 10.68 -17.30
C GLY A 67 -7.69 10.35 -15.92
N VAL A 68 -7.18 11.35 -15.20
CA VAL A 68 -6.71 11.19 -13.82
C VAL A 68 -7.89 11.05 -12.86
N VAL A 69 -8.91 11.91 -12.94
CA VAL A 69 -10.11 11.83 -12.06
C VAL A 69 -10.82 10.48 -12.19
N THR A 70 -10.96 9.95 -13.41
CA THR A 70 -11.67 8.68 -13.65
C THR A 70 -10.80 7.44 -13.41
N PHE A 71 -9.50 7.60 -13.24
CA PHE A 71 -8.57 6.50 -12.94
C PHE A 71 -8.58 6.12 -11.47
N TYR A 72 -8.61 7.10 -10.58
CA TYR A 72 -8.51 6.86 -9.14
C TYR A 72 -9.88 6.66 -8.51
N ALA A 73 -10.09 5.52 -7.84
CA ALA A 73 -11.38 5.11 -7.28
C ALA A 73 -11.95 6.08 -6.22
N ARG A 74 -11.09 6.88 -5.58
CA ARG A 74 -11.52 7.81 -4.53
C ARG A 74 -12.03 9.14 -5.08
N PHE A 75 -11.74 9.49 -6.33
CA PHE A 75 -12.33 10.68 -6.95
C PHE A 75 -13.73 10.40 -7.51
N ALA A 76 -14.64 11.36 -7.33
CA ALA A 76 -16.00 11.31 -7.82
C ALA A 76 -16.18 12.30 -8.98
N PRO A 77 -16.35 11.83 -10.24
CA PRO A 77 -16.67 12.72 -11.36
C PRO A 77 -18.14 13.11 -11.41
N GLN A 78 -18.99 12.49 -10.58
CA GLN A 78 -20.42 12.76 -10.45
C GLN A 78 -20.73 13.33 -9.08
N GLU A 79 -21.79 14.13 -9.01
CA GLU A 79 -22.23 14.76 -7.77
C GLU A 79 -22.54 13.71 -6.70
N ARG A 80 -22.01 13.95 -5.50
CA ARG A 80 -22.30 13.19 -4.28
C ARG A 80 -22.89 14.11 -3.23
N GLY A 81 -23.67 13.55 -2.31
CA GLY A 81 -24.15 14.27 -1.14
C GLY A 81 -23.01 14.72 -0.21
N PRO A 82 -23.34 15.52 0.83
CA PRO A 82 -22.34 16.05 1.76
C PRO A 82 -21.69 14.97 2.63
N VAL A 83 -22.19 13.74 2.59
CA VAL A 83 -21.64 12.58 3.31
C VAL A 83 -21.57 11.40 2.36
N ALA A 84 -20.43 10.71 2.30
CA ALA A 84 -20.28 9.46 1.60
C ALA A 84 -19.88 8.35 2.59
N LEU A 85 -20.62 7.24 2.57
CA LEU A 85 -20.31 6.03 3.31
C LEU A 85 -19.70 5.01 2.34
N HIS A 86 -18.49 4.58 2.62
CA HIS A 86 -17.81 3.51 1.91
C HIS A 86 -17.81 2.25 2.77
N VAL A 87 -18.29 1.15 2.21
CA VAL A 87 -18.32 -0.18 2.85
C VAL A 87 -17.34 -1.07 2.12
N CYS A 88 -16.37 -1.60 2.85
CA CYS A 88 -15.43 -2.59 2.31
C CYS A 88 -16.17 -3.91 2.05
N ASP A 89 -16.10 -4.41 0.82
CA ASP A 89 -16.66 -5.68 0.39
C ASP A 89 -15.57 -6.72 0.03
N ASP A 90 -14.32 -6.45 0.43
CA ASP A 90 -13.21 -7.33 0.16
C ASP A 90 -13.14 -8.53 1.12
N ILE A 91 -12.23 -9.47 0.88
CA ILE A 91 -12.21 -10.83 1.42
C ILE A 91 -12.52 -10.89 2.92
N ALA A 92 -11.75 -10.22 3.78
CA ALA A 92 -11.94 -10.27 5.23
C ALA A 92 -13.31 -9.70 5.65
N CYS A 93 -13.76 -8.62 5.01
CA CYS A 93 -15.05 -8.00 5.28
C CYS A 93 -16.21 -8.86 4.75
N MET A 94 -16.06 -9.49 3.59
CA MET A 94 -17.02 -10.46 3.04
C MET A 94 -17.19 -11.66 3.99
N LEU A 95 -16.10 -12.23 4.51
CA LEU A 95 -16.13 -13.30 5.52
C LEU A 95 -16.82 -12.87 6.82
N ALA A 96 -16.68 -11.60 7.20
CA ALA A 96 -17.36 -11.00 8.35
C ALA A 96 -18.82 -10.59 8.06
N GLY A 97 -19.36 -10.91 6.87
CA GLY A 97 -20.75 -10.65 6.50
C GLY A 97 -21.03 -9.20 6.08
N ALA A 98 -20.03 -8.42 5.66
CA ALA A 98 -20.22 -7.07 5.15
C ALA A 98 -21.20 -7.05 3.96
N LYS A 99 -22.08 -6.04 3.95
CA LYS A 99 -23.03 -5.81 2.85
C LYS A 99 -23.04 -4.32 2.52
N VAL A 100 -22.89 -4.00 1.25
CA VAL A 100 -23.09 -2.63 0.75
C VAL A 100 -24.59 -2.34 0.82
N VAL A 101 -24.98 -1.43 1.70
CA VAL A 101 -26.38 -1.00 1.87
C VAL A 101 -26.75 0.07 0.86
N GLU A 102 -28.06 0.29 0.67
CA GLU A 102 -28.56 1.33 -0.23
C GLU A 102 -28.03 2.73 0.19
N GLY A 103 -27.53 3.49 -0.77
CA GLY A 103 -26.91 4.80 -0.55
C GLY A 103 -25.44 4.76 -0.12
N ALA A 104 -24.86 3.58 0.14
CA ALA A 104 -23.43 3.42 0.38
C ALA A 104 -22.68 3.07 -0.91
N HIS A 105 -21.38 3.32 -0.91
CA HIS A 105 -20.47 2.95 -1.99
C HIS A 105 -19.69 1.69 -1.59
N GLY A 106 -19.66 0.69 -2.47
CA GLY A 106 -18.71 -0.42 -2.34
C GLY A 106 -17.28 0.13 -2.45
N ALA A 107 -16.39 -0.34 -1.62
CA ALA A 107 -14.99 0.07 -1.62
C ALA A 107 -14.08 -1.14 -1.74
N PRO A 108 -12.96 -1.04 -2.47
CA PRO A 108 -11.89 -2.02 -2.37
C PRO A 108 -11.36 -2.07 -0.93
N CYS A 109 -10.44 -2.98 -0.64
CA CYS A 109 -9.93 -3.17 0.71
C CYS A 109 -9.49 -1.86 1.37
N LEU A 110 -10.15 -1.50 2.48
CA LEU A 110 -9.84 -0.29 3.26
C LEU A 110 -8.59 -0.45 4.14
N GLY A 111 -7.90 -1.61 4.11
CA GLY A 111 -6.76 -1.89 4.96
C GLY A 111 -7.10 -2.02 6.45
N LEU A 112 -8.36 -2.34 6.76
CA LEU A 112 -8.91 -2.49 8.11
C LEU A 112 -9.36 -3.94 8.38
N CYS A 113 -8.62 -4.92 7.85
CA CYS A 113 -8.99 -6.33 7.93
C CYS A 113 -8.98 -6.87 9.37
N ASP A 114 -8.27 -6.19 10.28
CA ASP A 114 -8.32 -6.41 11.73
C ASP A 114 -9.63 -5.92 12.40
N ARG A 115 -10.44 -5.13 11.68
CA ARG A 115 -11.66 -4.47 12.16
C ARG A 115 -12.88 -4.83 11.32
N ALA A 116 -12.80 -5.91 10.53
CA ALA A 116 -13.88 -6.34 9.65
C ALA A 116 -15.19 -6.62 10.42
N PRO A 117 -16.37 -6.19 9.91
CA PRO A 117 -16.60 -5.46 8.67
C PRO A 117 -16.21 -3.97 8.76
N ALA A 118 -15.53 -3.46 7.73
CA ALA A 118 -14.90 -2.14 7.77
C ALA A 118 -15.65 -1.11 6.92
N THR A 119 -15.68 0.13 7.42
CA THR A 119 -16.28 1.28 6.76
C THR A 119 -15.37 2.51 6.83
N LEU A 120 -15.57 3.42 5.88
CA LEU A 120 -14.99 4.76 5.89
C LEU A 120 -16.10 5.77 5.56
N THR A 121 -16.34 6.70 6.47
CA THR A 121 -17.31 7.78 6.28
C THR A 121 -16.58 9.08 6.02
N GLU A 122 -16.92 9.77 4.93
CA GLU A 122 -16.40 11.09 4.59
C GLU A 122 -17.51 12.13 4.73
N ARG A 123 -17.16 13.26 5.33
CA ARG A 123 -18.00 14.46 5.43
C ARG A 123 -17.31 15.58 4.67
N PHE A 124 -17.96 16.07 3.64
CA PHE A 124 -17.44 17.10 2.74
C PHE A 124 -17.91 18.49 3.17
N GLY A 125 -17.10 19.52 2.96
CA GLY A 125 -17.44 20.89 3.32
C GLY A 125 -16.22 21.74 3.64
N GLU A 126 -16.43 22.80 4.45
CA GLU A 126 -15.34 23.67 4.93
C GLU A 126 -14.36 22.92 5.85
N ALA A 127 -14.90 22.03 6.69
CA ALA A 127 -14.15 21.12 7.52
C ALA A 127 -14.35 19.69 6.97
N TYR A 128 -13.41 19.22 6.15
CA TYR A 128 -13.40 17.83 5.69
C TYR A 128 -13.03 16.89 6.81
N GLU A 129 -13.80 15.82 6.98
CA GLU A 129 -13.55 14.78 7.97
C GLU A 129 -13.69 13.39 7.32
N ALA A 130 -12.77 12.49 7.67
CA ALA A 130 -12.81 11.08 7.28
C ALA A 130 -12.69 10.20 8.52
N VAL A 131 -13.72 9.38 8.77
CA VAL A 131 -13.82 8.51 9.95
C VAL A 131 -13.86 7.05 9.52
N GLN A 132 -12.90 6.27 10.03
CA GLN A 132 -12.82 4.83 9.82
C GLN A 132 -13.55 4.06 10.92
N THR A 133 -13.87 2.79 10.67
CA THR A 133 -14.23 1.84 11.73
C THR A 133 -13.21 1.93 12.87
N PRO A 134 -13.68 2.11 14.14
CA PRO A 134 -12.78 2.30 15.28
C PRO A 134 -11.74 1.20 15.44
N ALA A 135 -10.57 1.57 15.94
CA ALA A 135 -9.53 0.62 16.27
C ALA A 135 -9.99 -0.31 17.40
N ARG A 136 -9.65 -1.60 17.30
CA ARG A 136 -9.59 -2.47 18.47
C ARG A 136 -8.26 -2.18 19.18
N GLU A 137 -8.20 -2.34 20.50
CA GLU A 137 -6.92 -2.25 21.20
C GLU A 137 -5.92 -3.22 20.57
N ALA A 138 -4.77 -2.67 20.14
CA ALA A 138 -3.69 -3.51 19.65
C ALA A 138 -3.16 -4.35 20.81
N ALA A 139 -3.25 -5.67 20.70
CA ALA A 139 -2.69 -6.56 21.71
C ALA A 139 -1.17 -6.32 21.77
N ARG A 140 -0.67 -5.99 22.96
CA ARG A 140 0.77 -5.92 23.20
C ARG A 140 1.37 -7.30 22.99
N GLN A 141 2.39 -7.38 22.16
CA GLN A 141 3.17 -8.60 21.95
C GLN A 141 4.50 -8.47 22.71
N PRO A 142 4.65 -9.11 23.88
CA PRO A 142 5.91 -9.07 24.63
C PRO A 142 7.09 -9.59 23.78
N GLY A 143 8.21 -8.88 23.86
CA GLY A 143 9.42 -9.26 23.12
C GLY A 143 9.46 -8.78 21.66
N SER A 144 8.44 -8.09 21.17
CA SER A 144 8.48 -7.46 19.85
C SER A 144 9.55 -6.36 19.80
N ARG A 145 10.13 -6.16 18.60
CA ARG A 145 11.11 -5.11 18.31
C ARG A 145 10.49 -3.96 17.54
N LEU A 146 9.86 -4.26 16.43
CA LEU A 146 9.19 -3.26 15.58
C LEU A 146 7.94 -2.70 16.26
N LEU A 147 7.23 -3.52 17.04
CA LEU A 147 6.01 -3.13 17.75
C LEU A 147 6.26 -2.71 19.22
N ARG A 148 7.53 -2.61 19.67
CA ARG A 148 7.88 -2.35 21.10
C ARG A 148 7.28 -1.06 21.67
N ARG A 149 7.04 -0.05 20.81
CA ARG A 149 6.47 1.24 21.23
C ARG A 149 4.96 1.34 21.03
N VAL A 150 4.36 0.40 20.30
CA VAL A 150 2.90 0.37 20.08
C VAL A 150 2.16 0.21 21.41
N GLY A 151 1.27 1.16 21.73
CA GLY A 151 0.55 1.20 23.02
C GLY A 151 1.41 1.55 24.23
N VAL A 152 2.65 2.02 24.03
CA VAL A 152 3.58 2.49 25.06
C VAL A 152 3.87 3.98 24.90
N VAL A 153 4.20 4.40 23.67
CA VAL A 153 4.51 5.77 23.31
C VAL A 153 3.25 6.47 22.85
N ASP A 154 3.05 7.73 23.25
CA ASP A 154 2.02 8.58 22.68
C ASP A 154 2.42 8.94 21.22
N PRO A 155 1.67 8.46 20.20
CA PRO A 155 2.02 8.67 18.80
C PRO A 155 1.87 10.13 18.35
N ASP A 156 1.23 10.97 19.12
CA ASP A 156 1.04 12.39 18.83
C ASP A 156 2.09 13.29 19.52
N SER A 157 3.06 12.71 20.30
CA SER A 157 4.05 13.43 21.11
C SER A 157 5.51 13.01 20.83
N ILE A 158 6.32 13.92 20.29
CA ILE A 158 7.75 13.70 20.14
C ILE A 158 8.47 13.56 21.49
N ASP A 159 8.01 14.23 22.53
CA ASP A 159 8.62 14.14 23.86
C ASP A 159 8.42 12.73 24.45
N SER A 160 7.24 12.11 24.25
CA SER A 160 7.02 10.72 24.60
C SER A 160 7.94 9.79 23.82
N TYR A 161 8.14 10.02 22.52
CA TYR A 161 9.07 9.23 21.71
C TYR A 161 10.52 9.35 22.19
N LEU A 162 10.98 10.57 22.52
CA LEU A 162 12.31 10.83 23.05
C LEU A 162 12.57 10.16 24.39
N GLN A 163 11.59 10.17 25.31
CA GLN A 163 11.67 9.48 26.60
C GLN A 163 11.87 7.96 26.45
N HIS A 164 11.48 7.39 25.31
CA HIS A 164 11.63 5.97 24.98
C HIS A 164 12.78 5.69 24.01
N GLY A 165 13.81 6.53 24.00
CA GLY A 165 15.02 6.33 23.20
C GLY A 165 14.91 6.77 21.75
N GLY A 166 13.88 7.54 21.39
CA GLY A 166 13.70 8.06 20.04
C GLY A 166 14.85 8.93 19.57
N PHE A 167 15.13 8.88 18.27
CA PHE A 167 16.22 9.58 17.57
C PHE A 167 17.65 9.22 18.03
N ALA A 168 17.81 8.18 18.87
CA ALA A 168 19.13 7.68 19.25
C ALA A 168 19.83 7.02 18.06
N ALA A 169 19.11 6.26 17.25
CA ALA A 169 19.65 5.64 16.04
C ALA A 169 20.10 6.68 15.01
N LEU A 170 19.32 7.76 14.82
CA LEU A 170 19.74 8.86 13.93
C LEU A 170 21.02 9.53 14.42
N LYS A 171 21.16 9.77 15.72
CA LYS A 171 22.37 10.34 16.29
C LYS A 171 23.57 9.44 16.01
N LEU A 172 23.44 8.15 16.31
CA LEU A 172 24.48 7.15 16.05
C LEU A 172 24.84 7.06 14.55
N ALA A 173 23.82 7.07 13.67
CA ALA A 173 24.03 7.07 12.21
C ALA A 173 24.87 8.28 11.75
N ARG A 174 24.62 9.47 12.31
CA ARG A 174 25.41 10.66 12.01
C ARG A 174 26.85 10.56 12.51
N GLU A 175 27.08 9.92 13.65
CA GLU A 175 28.42 9.64 14.19
C GLU A 175 29.18 8.62 13.33
N MET A 176 28.49 7.60 12.82
CA MET A 176 29.07 6.56 11.95
C MET A 176 29.45 7.10 10.56
N GLY A 177 28.69 8.04 10.04
CA GLY A 177 28.80 8.55 8.68
C GLY A 177 28.06 7.73 7.61
N PRO A 178 27.76 8.35 6.44
CA PRO A 178 26.87 7.77 5.43
C PRO A 178 27.27 6.39 4.92
N ALA A 179 28.56 6.21 4.57
CA ALA A 179 29.05 4.95 4.02
C ALA A 179 28.94 3.81 5.04
N ALA A 180 29.29 4.05 6.31
CA ALA A 180 29.21 3.03 7.35
C ALA A 180 27.75 2.62 7.62
N VAL A 181 26.79 3.53 7.55
CA VAL A 181 25.37 3.20 7.67
C VAL A 181 24.92 2.28 6.52
N ILE A 182 25.32 2.57 5.27
CA ILE A 182 25.00 1.72 4.12
C ILE A 182 25.64 0.32 4.28
N ASP A 183 26.86 0.26 4.78
CA ASP A 183 27.55 -1.01 5.06
C ASP A 183 26.83 -1.84 6.13
N GLU A 184 26.32 -1.22 7.21
CA GLU A 184 25.52 -1.92 8.22
C GLU A 184 24.21 -2.45 7.63
N VAL A 185 23.48 -1.63 6.87
CA VAL A 185 22.26 -2.08 6.18
C VAL A 185 22.56 -3.22 5.20
N THR A 186 23.70 -3.20 4.55
CA THR A 186 24.13 -4.28 3.63
C THR A 186 24.47 -5.55 4.39
N ARG A 187 25.24 -5.44 5.49
CA ARG A 187 25.62 -6.57 6.35
C ARG A 187 24.43 -7.25 7.04
N SER A 188 23.40 -6.48 7.38
CA SER A 188 22.15 -7.00 7.96
C SER A 188 21.38 -7.92 7.02
N LYS A 189 21.66 -7.85 5.70
CA LYS A 189 20.92 -8.56 4.64
C LYS A 189 19.42 -8.25 4.62
N LEU A 190 19.00 -7.10 5.16
CA LEU A 190 17.61 -6.68 5.15
C LEU A 190 17.06 -6.67 3.73
N LEU A 191 16.02 -7.47 3.48
CA LEU A 191 15.22 -7.45 2.26
C LEU A 191 14.03 -6.52 2.43
N GLY A 192 13.63 -5.85 1.37
CA GLY A 192 12.45 -4.98 1.36
C GLY A 192 11.19 -5.68 1.85
N ARG A 193 10.45 -5.06 2.76
CA ARG A 193 9.26 -5.61 3.43
C ARG A 193 7.93 -5.30 2.70
N GLY A 194 7.99 -4.61 1.56
CA GLY A 194 6.82 -4.29 0.75
C GLY A 194 6.35 -5.38 -0.23
N GLY A 195 6.95 -6.58 -0.19
CA GLY A 195 6.56 -7.73 -1.03
C GLY A 195 7.59 -8.14 -2.09
N ALA A 196 8.32 -7.19 -2.71
CA ALA A 196 9.31 -7.48 -3.75
C ALA A 196 10.64 -8.05 -3.25
N ALA A 197 10.92 -7.96 -1.94
CA ALA A 197 12.11 -8.54 -1.28
C ALA A 197 13.47 -8.15 -1.91
N PHE A 198 13.60 -6.94 -2.46
CA PHE A 198 14.87 -6.47 -3.01
C PHE A 198 15.86 -6.13 -1.87
N PRO A 199 17.18 -6.45 -2.00
CA PRO A 199 18.20 -6.15 -0.99
C PRO A 199 18.31 -4.64 -0.73
N THR A 200 18.00 -4.21 0.52
CA THR A 200 17.89 -2.79 0.90
C THR A 200 19.22 -2.07 0.76
N GLY A 201 20.30 -2.62 1.28
CA GLY A 201 21.64 -2.02 1.22
C GLY A 201 22.12 -1.79 -0.22
N ARG A 202 21.88 -2.76 -1.14
CA ARG A 202 22.20 -2.59 -2.56
C ARG A 202 21.45 -1.41 -3.20
N LYS A 203 20.17 -1.26 -2.85
CA LYS A 203 19.37 -0.13 -3.36
C LYS A 203 19.89 1.19 -2.83
N TRP A 204 20.26 1.27 -1.56
CA TRP A 204 20.82 2.46 -0.94
C TRP A 204 22.14 2.86 -1.58
N GLN A 205 23.05 1.90 -1.74
CA GLN A 205 24.35 2.12 -2.40
C GLN A 205 24.17 2.67 -3.82
N SER A 206 23.25 2.07 -4.61
CA SER A 206 23.00 2.51 -5.98
C SER A 206 22.53 3.97 -6.07
N VAL A 207 21.73 4.45 -5.09
CA VAL A 207 21.30 5.85 -5.05
C VAL A 207 22.42 6.76 -4.55
N ALA A 208 23.16 6.34 -3.53
CA ALA A 208 24.29 7.12 -3.00
C ALA A 208 25.35 7.38 -4.09
N ASP A 209 25.62 6.39 -4.93
CA ASP A 209 26.61 6.45 -6.03
C ASP A 209 26.11 7.20 -7.27
N ALA A 210 24.80 7.49 -7.37
CA ALA A 210 24.24 8.13 -8.55
C ALA A 210 24.77 9.58 -8.71
N PRO A 211 25.34 9.94 -9.87
CA PRO A 211 25.98 11.25 -10.06
C PRO A 211 24.98 12.38 -10.29
N VAL A 212 23.75 12.05 -10.67
CA VAL A 212 22.71 13.04 -11.02
C VAL A 212 21.95 13.47 -9.78
N ARG A 213 21.87 14.77 -9.54
CA ARG A 213 21.14 15.36 -8.41
C ARG A 213 19.87 16.10 -8.88
N PRO A 214 18.86 16.35 -7.99
CA PRO A 214 18.78 15.87 -6.61
C PRO A 214 18.47 14.37 -6.53
N HIS A 215 18.74 13.73 -5.37
CA HIS A 215 18.24 12.41 -5.02
C HIS A 215 16.92 12.53 -4.25
N TYR A 216 15.95 11.66 -4.57
CA TYR A 216 14.67 11.61 -3.87
C TYR A 216 14.54 10.37 -3.01
N LEU A 217 13.99 10.54 -1.80
CA LEU A 217 13.53 9.43 -0.95
C LEU A 217 12.01 9.31 -1.08
N VAL A 218 11.49 8.10 -1.32
CA VAL A 218 10.06 7.84 -1.34
C VAL A 218 9.72 6.74 -0.35
N CYS A 219 9.03 7.09 0.73
CA CYS A 219 8.38 6.12 1.59
C CYS A 219 7.08 5.67 0.90
N ASN A 220 7.08 4.41 0.45
CA ASN A 220 5.91 3.76 -0.11
C ASN A 220 5.03 3.25 1.02
N ALA A 221 4.02 4.02 1.36
CA ALA A 221 2.97 3.72 2.33
C ALA A 221 1.61 3.47 1.66
N ASP A 222 1.63 3.05 0.37
CA ASP A 222 0.46 2.56 -0.36
C ASP A 222 0.24 1.08 -0.09
N GLU A 223 -0.17 0.77 1.13
CA GLU A 223 -0.45 -0.59 1.61
C GLU A 223 -1.87 -1.00 1.22
N SER A 224 -2.05 -1.43 -0.03
CA SER A 224 -3.37 -1.66 -0.63
C SER A 224 -3.66 -3.13 -0.97
N GLU A 225 -2.73 -4.06 -0.71
CA GLU A 225 -2.94 -5.51 -0.85
C GLU A 225 -4.00 -5.98 0.13
N PRO A 226 -5.09 -6.68 -0.31
CA PRO A 226 -6.08 -7.23 0.60
C PRO A 226 -5.47 -8.12 1.68
N GLY A 227 -5.79 -7.81 2.94
CA GLY A 227 -5.24 -8.51 4.10
C GLY A 227 -3.99 -7.88 4.70
N THR A 228 -3.44 -6.81 4.12
CA THR A 228 -2.24 -6.13 4.64
C THR A 228 -2.63 -4.83 5.34
N PHE A 229 -2.12 -4.61 6.56
CA PHE A 229 -2.37 -3.41 7.39
C PHE A 229 -1.26 -3.16 8.44
N LYS A 230 -0.09 -3.75 8.28
CA LYS A 230 1.05 -3.62 9.20
C LYS A 230 1.69 -2.23 9.16
N ASP A 231 1.79 -1.66 7.95
CA ASP A 231 2.35 -0.32 7.75
C ASP A 231 1.43 0.74 8.33
N ARG A 232 0.09 0.55 8.23
CA ARG A 232 -0.89 1.37 8.93
C ARG A 232 -0.67 1.35 10.43
N VAL A 233 -0.49 0.18 11.03
CA VAL A 233 -0.27 0.04 12.47
C VAL A 233 0.99 0.80 12.92
N LEU A 234 2.08 0.69 12.17
CA LEU A 234 3.30 1.47 12.46
C LEU A 234 3.06 2.97 12.33
N MET A 235 2.45 3.43 11.25
CA MET A 235 2.20 4.86 11.01
C MET A 235 1.19 5.46 12.01
N GLU A 236 0.20 4.67 12.46
CA GLU A 236 -0.78 5.12 13.44
C GLU A 236 -0.22 5.11 14.87
N ASN A 237 0.71 4.23 15.23
CA ASN A 237 1.10 4.03 16.62
C ASN A 237 2.57 4.34 16.93
N ASP A 238 3.44 4.43 15.93
CA ASP A 238 4.86 4.78 16.07
C ASP A 238 5.36 5.61 14.87
N PRO A 239 4.67 6.73 14.53
CA PRO A 239 5.00 7.53 13.34
C PRO A 239 6.41 8.13 13.40
N PHE A 240 6.92 8.43 14.60
CA PHE A 240 8.27 8.98 14.79
C PHE A 240 9.37 7.99 14.41
N ALA A 241 9.16 6.67 14.62
CA ALA A 241 10.11 5.66 14.16
C ALA A 241 10.25 5.65 12.63
N LEU A 242 9.14 5.82 11.91
CA LEU A 242 9.18 5.99 10.47
C LEU A 242 9.97 7.25 10.07
N VAL A 243 9.70 8.37 10.73
CA VAL A 243 10.38 9.65 10.47
C VAL A 243 11.88 9.56 10.75
N GLU A 244 12.28 8.90 11.85
CA GLU A 244 13.69 8.64 12.18
C GLU A 244 14.35 7.74 11.11
N GLY A 245 13.70 6.65 10.69
CA GLY A 245 14.20 5.78 9.63
C GLY A 245 14.36 6.49 8.30
N MET A 246 13.45 7.40 7.96
CA MET A 246 13.56 8.25 6.77
C MET A 246 14.74 9.22 6.87
N ALA A 247 14.96 9.83 8.04
CA ALA A 247 16.08 10.75 8.25
C ALA A 247 17.43 10.03 8.13
N ILE A 248 17.55 8.80 8.66
CA ILE A 248 18.73 7.94 8.49
C ILE A 248 18.95 7.60 7.01
N ALA A 249 17.88 7.20 6.30
CA ALA A 249 17.96 6.85 4.89
C ALA A 249 18.39 8.04 4.01
N ALA A 250 17.81 9.23 4.26
CA ALA A 250 18.17 10.45 3.54
C ALA A 250 19.62 10.86 3.80
N PHE A 251 20.06 10.82 5.06
CA PHE A 251 21.45 11.10 5.44
C PHE A 251 22.43 10.15 4.75
N ALA A 252 22.17 8.85 4.81
CA ALA A 252 23.06 7.83 4.26
C ALA A 252 23.18 7.88 2.73
N THR A 253 22.10 8.22 2.03
CA THR A 253 22.05 8.19 0.55
C THR A 253 22.12 9.56 -0.10
N GLY A 254 22.21 10.63 0.71
CA GLY A 254 22.27 12.01 0.24
C GLY A 254 20.98 12.44 -0.47
N CYS A 255 19.83 11.95 -0.04
CA CYS A 255 18.54 12.42 -0.55
C CYS A 255 18.21 13.81 -0.02
N GLU A 256 17.84 14.71 -0.92
CA GLU A 256 17.61 16.13 -0.64
C GLU A 256 16.12 16.42 -0.37
N LYS A 257 15.23 15.58 -0.90
CA LYS A 257 13.79 15.68 -0.69
C LYS A 257 13.16 14.31 -0.52
N GLY A 258 12.24 14.18 0.43
CA GLY A 258 11.47 12.98 0.74
C GLY A 258 9.97 13.14 0.45
N TYR A 259 9.34 12.04 0.12
CA TYR A 259 7.89 11.92 0.02
C TYR A 259 7.42 10.73 0.85
N VAL A 260 6.34 10.92 1.60
CA VAL A 260 5.58 9.81 2.19
C VAL A 260 4.28 9.69 1.42
N TYR A 261 4.16 8.66 0.58
CA TYR A 261 2.95 8.43 -0.19
C TYR A 261 2.02 7.52 0.60
N VAL A 262 1.01 8.11 1.22
CA VAL A 262 0.03 7.40 2.07
C VAL A 262 -1.26 7.23 1.30
N ARG A 263 -1.79 6.00 1.26
CA ARG A 263 -3.10 5.75 0.63
C ARG A 263 -4.20 6.59 1.28
N ASP A 264 -5.19 6.99 0.48
CA ASP A 264 -6.28 7.88 0.92
C ASP A 264 -7.10 7.30 2.07
N GLU A 265 -7.24 5.99 2.08
CA GLU A 265 -8.02 5.23 3.04
C GLU A 265 -7.42 5.21 4.46
N TYR A 266 -6.22 5.82 4.66
CA TYR A 266 -5.54 5.92 5.97
C TYR A 266 -5.47 7.35 6.51
N PRO A 267 -6.61 8.02 6.80
CA PRO A 267 -6.61 9.43 7.23
C PRO A 267 -5.87 9.65 8.55
N LEU A 268 -5.98 8.74 9.52
CA LEU A 268 -5.28 8.85 10.80
C LEU A 268 -3.77 8.70 10.64
N ALA A 269 -3.31 7.71 9.89
CA ALA A 269 -1.88 7.52 9.61
C ALA A 269 -1.28 8.75 8.92
N ARG A 270 -1.99 9.30 7.90
CA ARG A 270 -1.56 10.51 7.19
C ARG A 270 -1.40 11.71 8.13
N ARG A 271 -2.39 11.94 9.02
CA ARG A 271 -2.34 13.01 10.02
C ARG A 271 -1.13 12.83 10.95
N ARG A 272 -1.00 11.67 11.58
CA ARG A 272 0.07 11.39 12.55
C ARG A 272 1.46 11.47 11.96
N VAL A 273 1.67 10.92 10.76
CA VAL A 273 2.95 11.04 10.06
C VAL A 273 3.26 12.50 9.72
N GLY A 274 2.27 13.27 9.27
CA GLY A 274 2.45 14.70 9.00
C GLY A 274 2.84 15.50 10.23
N GLU A 275 2.16 15.26 11.36
CA GLU A 275 2.45 15.90 12.64
C GLU A 275 3.81 15.47 13.20
N ALA A 276 4.18 14.19 13.07
CA ALA A 276 5.49 13.68 13.48
C ALA A 276 6.63 14.34 12.67
N ILE A 277 6.46 14.49 11.36
CA ILE A 277 7.44 15.22 10.50
C ILE A 277 7.57 16.68 10.95
N ALA A 278 6.46 17.36 11.21
CA ALA A 278 6.47 18.76 11.65
C ALA A 278 7.21 18.93 12.99
N GLN A 279 6.87 18.12 14.00
CA GLN A 279 7.52 18.14 15.32
C GLN A 279 9.01 17.78 15.22
N ALA A 280 9.36 16.75 14.43
CA ALA A 280 10.76 16.34 14.25
C ALA A 280 11.59 17.42 13.55
N ARG A 281 11.01 18.15 12.59
CA ARG A 281 11.65 19.29 11.93
C ARG A 281 11.86 20.45 12.89
N GLU A 282 10.87 20.81 13.68
CA GLU A 282 10.96 21.87 14.69
C GLU A 282 12.08 21.61 15.71
N ARG A 283 12.28 20.33 16.09
CA ARG A 283 13.35 19.90 17.00
C ARG A 283 14.71 19.65 16.30
N GLY A 284 14.83 19.88 14.97
CA GLY A 284 16.08 19.73 14.22
C GLY A 284 16.52 18.29 13.93
N TYR A 285 15.64 17.31 14.06
CA TYR A 285 15.92 15.91 13.70
C TYR A 285 15.80 15.67 12.20
N VAL A 286 14.90 16.39 11.51
CA VAL A 286 14.68 16.30 10.06
C VAL A 286 15.20 17.59 9.41
N ASP A 287 16.31 17.48 8.68
CA ASP A 287 17.07 18.58 8.05
C ASP A 287 16.91 18.64 6.52
N PHE A 288 16.04 17.81 5.96
CA PHE A 288 15.67 17.79 4.54
C PHE A 288 14.16 18.00 4.34
N GLU A 289 13.78 18.38 3.13
CA GLU A 289 12.35 18.58 2.82
C GLU A 289 11.62 17.24 2.77
N VAL A 290 10.55 17.07 3.54
CA VAL A 290 9.65 15.90 3.48
C VAL A 290 8.22 16.36 3.27
N GLU A 291 7.54 15.76 2.31
CA GLU A 291 6.16 16.03 1.95
C GLU A 291 5.30 14.77 2.05
N VAL A 292 4.15 14.86 2.73
CA VAL A 292 3.17 13.77 2.76
C VAL A 292 2.26 13.92 1.54
N ARG A 293 2.22 12.88 0.71
CA ARG A 293 1.33 12.78 -0.47
C ARG A 293 0.18 11.84 -0.18
N ARG A 294 -1.02 12.35 -0.36
CA ARG A 294 -2.27 11.58 -0.26
C ARG A 294 -2.48 10.85 -1.57
N GLY A 295 -2.57 9.51 -1.54
CA GLY A 295 -3.03 8.69 -2.64
C GLY A 295 -4.50 8.95 -2.96
N ALA A 296 -5.06 8.22 -3.92
CA ALA A 296 -6.45 8.43 -4.32
C ALA A 296 -7.21 7.11 -4.62
N GLY A 297 -6.79 6.01 -3.98
CA GLY A 297 -7.43 4.70 -4.11
C GLY A 297 -7.06 4.00 -5.43
N ALA A 298 -5.85 3.44 -5.48
CA ALA A 298 -5.40 2.60 -6.58
C ALA A 298 -4.25 1.69 -6.09
N TYR A 299 -4.52 0.40 -5.94
CA TYR A 299 -3.53 -0.63 -5.54
C TYR A 299 -2.27 -0.61 -6.41
N ILE A 300 -2.43 -0.33 -7.71
CA ILE A 300 -1.29 -0.26 -8.62
C ILE A 300 -0.24 0.79 -8.21
N CYS A 301 -0.61 1.82 -7.44
CA CYS A 301 0.32 2.81 -6.93
C CYS A 301 1.27 2.26 -5.85
N GLY A 302 1.07 1.03 -5.37
CA GLY A 302 2.06 0.27 -4.62
C GLY A 302 3.29 -0.13 -5.47
N GLU A 303 3.15 -0.22 -6.80
CA GLU A 303 4.28 -0.35 -7.72
C GLU A 303 5.04 0.97 -7.80
N GLU A 304 6.38 0.93 -7.58
CA GLU A 304 7.20 2.11 -7.36
C GLU A 304 7.10 3.16 -8.47
N THR A 305 7.03 2.75 -9.75
CA THR A 305 6.98 3.70 -10.88
C THR A 305 5.57 4.24 -11.14
N ALA A 306 4.52 3.47 -10.82
CA ALA A 306 3.14 3.93 -10.80
C ALA A 306 2.94 4.99 -9.69
N LEU A 307 3.53 4.76 -8.52
CA LEU A 307 3.57 5.73 -7.43
C LEU A 307 4.23 7.05 -7.86
N PHE A 308 5.36 6.99 -8.59
CA PHE A 308 6.00 8.20 -9.12
C PHE A 308 5.10 8.94 -10.09
N ASN A 309 4.42 8.23 -10.99
CA ASN A 309 3.45 8.84 -11.90
C ASN A 309 2.31 9.52 -11.13
N SER A 310 1.84 8.92 -10.04
CA SER A 310 0.83 9.52 -9.16
C SER A 310 1.33 10.81 -8.51
N ILE A 311 2.54 10.82 -7.92
CA ILE A 311 3.15 12.03 -7.35
C ILE A 311 3.32 13.11 -8.45
N GLU A 312 3.66 12.72 -9.68
CA GLU A 312 3.83 13.63 -10.81
C GLU A 312 2.51 14.15 -11.40
N GLY A 313 1.35 13.79 -10.82
CA GLY A 313 0.03 14.25 -11.27
C GLY A 313 -0.46 13.57 -12.54
N LYS A 314 -0.17 12.29 -12.68
CA LYS A 314 -0.57 11.41 -13.79
C LYS A 314 -1.42 10.25 -13.28
N ARG A 315 -1.95 9.44 -14.21
CA ARG A 315 -2.49 8.12 -13.87
C ARG A 315 -1.39 7.25 -13.29
N GLY A 316 -1.72 6.43 -12.30
CA GLY A 316 -0.80 5.49 -11.66
C GLY A 316 -0.46 4.30 -12.55
N GLU A 317 0.18 4.55 -13.67
CA GLU A 317 0.59 3.53 -14.63
C GLU A 317 2.07 3.20 -14.45
N PRO A 318 2.48 1.92 -14.41
CA PRO A 318 3.88 1.53 -14.32
C PRO A 318 4.69 2.01 -15.53
N ARG A 319 5.97 2.31 -15.31
CA ARG A 319 6.94 2.62 -16.37
C ARG A 319 7.68 1.37 -16.78
N ASN A 320 8.09 1.32 -18.04
CA ASN A 320 9.02 0.27 -18.50
C ASN A 320 10.38 0.44 -17.82
N LYS A 321 10.98 -0.68 -17.47
CA LYS A 321 12.35 -0.75 -16.90
C LYS A 321 13.24 -1.50 -17.90
N PRO A 322 14.47 -1.09 -18.17
CA PRO A 322 15.17 0.12 -17.72
C PRO A 322 14.62 1.43 -18.32
N PRO A 323 14.92 2.64 -17.74
CA PRO A 323 15.78 2.85 -16.58
C PRO A 323 15.11 2.40 -15.28
N PHE A 324 15.94 2.03 -14.29
CA PHE A 324 15.46 1.69 -12.95
C PHE A 324 15.27 2.95 -12.08
N PRO A 325 14.44 2.92 -11.02
CA PRO A 325 14.21 4.05 -10.12
C PRO A 325 15.47 4.70 -9.56
N VAL A 326 16.47 3.90 -9.25
CA VAL A 326 17.77 4.38 -8.74
C VAL A 326 18.58 5.17 -9.78
N GLU A 327 18.23 5.09 -11.05
CA GLU A 327 18.84 5.81 -12.18
C GLU A 327 17.98 7.01 -12.58
N ALA A 328 16.68 6.76 -12.82
CA ALA A 328 15.73 7.77 -13.30
C ALA A 328 14.29 7.45 -12.80
N GLY A 329 14.01 7.78 -11.55
CA GLY A 329 12.73 7.59 -10.89
C GLY A 329 11.82 8.83 -10.91
N LEU A 330 11.52 9.36 -9.73
CA LEU A 330 10.65 10.52 -9.55
C LEU A 330 11.25 11.76 -10.22
N PHE A 331 10.46 12.45 -11.04
CA PHE A 331 10.88 13.60 -11.86
C PHE A 331 12.12 13.32 -12.74
N GLY A 332 12.35 12.06 -13.11
CA GLY A 332 13.51 11.64 -13.90
C GLY A 332 14.84 11.69 -13.15
N LYS A 333 14.81 11.63 -11.83
CA LYS A 333 15.98 11.71 -10.95
C LYS A 333 16.19 10.41 -10.16
N PRO A 334 17.42 10.13 -9.71
CA PRO A 334 17.67 8.99 -8.83
C PRO A 334 16.75 9.01 -7.62
N THR A 335 16.06 7.90 -7.39
CA THR A 335 15.03 7.81 -6.37
C THR A 335 15.19 6.53 -5.55
N LEU A 336 15.11 6.66 -4.24
CA LEU A 336 15.14 5.59 -3.26
C LEU A 336 13.72 5.27 -2.76
N PRO A 337 12.99 4.31 -3.35
CA PRO A 337 11.73 3.84 -2.80
C PRO A 337 11.96 2.80 -1.71
N ASN A 338 11.37 2.98 -0.53
CA ASN A 338 11.36 2.01 0.56
C ASN A 338 9.96 1.89 1.16
N ASN A 339 9.60 0.69 1.62
CA ASN A 339 8.38 0.45 2.39
C ASN A 339 8.55 0.92 3.84
N VAL A 340 7.44 1.20 4.54
CA VAL A 340 7.39 1.68 5.94
C VAL A 340 8.13 0.73 6.89
N GLU A 341 7.79 -0.56 6.91
CA GLU A 341 8.45 -1.56 7.77
C GLU A 341 9.95 -1.67 7.48
N THR A 342 10.36 -1.54 6.21
CA THR A 342 11.77 -1.53 5.83
C THR A 342 12.52 -0.38 6.49
N LEU A 343 11.93 0.84 6.49
CA LEU A 343 12.55 2.02 7.09
C LEU A 343 12.62 1.92 8.62
N VAL A 344 11.58 1.38 9.26
CA VAL A 344 11.59 1.19 10.73
C VAL A 344 12.64 0.17 11.17
N ASN A 345 12.90 -0.89 10.39
CA ASN A 345 13.96 -1.85 10.68
C ASN A 345 15.38 -1.24 10.71
N VAL A 346 15.58 -0.13 10.01
CA VAL A 346 16.90 0.54 9.94
C VAL A 346 17.35 1.03 11.32
N LEU A 347 16.43 1.40 12.20
CA LEU A 347 16.74 1.84 13.56
C LEU A 347 17.50 0.74 14.34
N ASP A 348 16.97 -0.48 14.30
CA ASP A 348 17.58 -1.61 15.00
C ASP A 348 18.91 -2.05 14.34
N ILE A 349 19.04 -1.90 13.01
CA ILE A 349 20.29 -2.15 12.30
C ILE A 349 21.38 -1.19 12.78
N VAL A 350 21.09 0.11 12.80
CA VAL A 350 22.07 1.13 13.23
C VAL A 350 22.45 0.96 14.69
N ASN A 351 21.50 0.57 15.55
CA ASN A 351 21.76 0.30 16.97
C ASN A 351 22.51 -1.03 17.22
N GLY A 352 22.76 -1.84 16.17
CA GLY A 352 23.38 -3.18 16.34
C GLY A 352 22.44 -4.20 16.99
N GLU A 353 21.15 -3.98 17.00
CA GLU A 353 20.13 -4.79 17.65
C GLU A 353 19.26 -5.57 16.66
N PHE A 354 19.57 -5.52 15.37
CA PHE A 354 18.75 -6.13 14.34
C PHE A 354 18.61 -7.64 14.55
N ALA A 355 17.36 -8.08 14.68
CA ALA A 355 17.00 -9.49 14.58
C ALA A 355 16.05 -9.62 13.39
N ASP A 356 16.31 -10.57 12.49
CA ASP A 356 15.51 -10.74 11.27
C ASP A 356 14.09 -11.20 11.62
N THR A 357 13.29 -10.27 12.18
CA THR A 357 11.86 -10.40 12.42
C THR A 357 11.07 -9.78 11.26
N ARG A 358 9.80 -10.12 11.20
CA ARG A 358 8.88 -9.58 10.21
C ARG A 358 7.48 -9.41 10.80
N LEU A 359 6.78 -8.38 10.34
CA LEU A 359 5.38 -8.17 10.65
C LEU A 359 4.49 -8.98 9.71
N PHE A 360 3.54 -9.70 10.30
CA PHE A 360 2.48 -10.42 9.59
C PHE A 360 1.12 -9.90 10.00
N CYS A 361 0.25 -9.68 9.01
CA CYS A 361 -1.14 -9.31 9.20
C CYS A 361 -1.99 -10.57 9.21
N VAL A 362 -2.49 -10.99 10.35
CA VAL A 362 -3.39 -12.15 10.46
C VAL A 362 -4.83 -11.67 10.49
N SER A 363 -5.67 -12.20 9.58
CA SER A 363 -7.09 -11.81 9.46
C SER A 363 -7.95 -12.95 8.92
N GLY A 364 -9.22 -12.68 8.64
CA GLY A 364 -10.20 -13.69 8.24
C GLY A 364 -10.86 -14.38 9.44
N GLN A 365 -11.04 -15.68 9.38
CA GLN A 365 -11.76 -16.47 10.39
C GLN A 365 -10.81 -16.97 11.50
N VAL A 366 -10.18 -16.03 12.18
CA VAL A 366 -9.24 -16.22 13.29
C VAL A 366 -9.74 -15.47 14.53
N LEU A 367 -9.42 -15.97 15.73
CA LEU A 367 -9.96 -15.43 16.98
C LEU A 367 -9.49 -13.99 17.23
N HIS A 368 -8.21 -13.70 16.99
CA HIS A 368 -7.61 -12.39 17.22
C HIS A 368 -6.91 -11.88 15.96
N SER A 369 -7.69 -11.23 15.07
CA SER A 369 -7.11 -10.54 13.91
C SER A 369 -6.21 -9.40 14.37
N GLY A 370 -5.01 -9.26 13.76
CA GLY A 370 -4.04 -8.24 14.16
C GLY A 370 -2.70 -8.34 13.44
N VAL A 371 -1.76 -7.47 13.84
CA VAL A 371 -0.38 -7.52 13.37
C VAL A 371 0.48 -8.23 14.41
N TYR A 372 1.24 -9.21 13.94
CA TYR A 372 2.11 -10.05 14.76
C TYR A 372 3.54 -9.97 14.25
N GLU A 373 4.49 -9.77 15.17
CA GLU A 373 5.91 -9.80 14.88
C GLU A 373 6.48 -11.15 15.25
N VAL A 374 7.06 -11.85 14.28
CA VAL A 374 7.73 -13.14 14.51
C VAL A 374 9.07 -13.19 13.79
N ALA A 375 9.99 -14.03 14.30
CA ALA A 375 11.25 -14.29 13.62
C ALA A 375 11.02 -14.94 12.25
N MET A 376 11.87 -14.60 11.28
CA MET A 376 11.86 -15.29 9.99
C MET A 376 12.13 -16.79 10.20
N GLY A 377 11.34 -17.63 9.53
CA GLY A 377 11.39 -19.08 9.68
C GLY A 377 10.44 -19.65 10.75
N THR A 378 9.73 -18.82 11.50
CA THR A 378 8.63 -19.29 12.37
C THR A 378 7.62 -20.10 11.54
N PRO A 379 7.16 -21.28 12.00
CA PRO A 379 6.11 -22.02 11.30
C PRO A 379 4.81 -21.23 11.19
N LEU A 380 4.10 -21.35 10.05
CA LEU A 380 2.81 -20.67 9.84
C LEU A 380 1.80 -21.05 10.92
N ARG A 381 1.79 -22.31 11.37
CA ARG A 381 0.95 -22.80 12.48
C ARG A 381 1.17 -21.98 13.74
N ALA A 382 2.41 -21.78 14.14
CA ALA A 382 2.74 -21.03 15.36
C ALA A 382 2.27 -19.55 15.28
N LEU A 383 2.33 -18.94 14.11
CA LEU A 383 1.78 -17.60 13.90
C LEU A 383 0.24 -17.58 14.07
N ILE A 384 -0.47 -18.57 13.52
CA ILE A 384 -1.93 -18.68 13.66
C ILE A 384 -2.31 -18.96 15.11
N ASP A 385 -1.54 -19.78 15.83
CA ASP A 385 -1.75 -20.06 17.25
C ASP A 385 -1.55 -18.80 18.11
N LEU A 386 -0.57 -17.95 17.79
CA LEU A 386 -0.40 -16.63 18.42
C LEU A 386 -1.65 -15.73 18.23
N ALA A 387 -2.33 -15.87 17.10
CA ALA A 387 -3.59 -15.18 16.81
C ALA A 387 -4.82 -15.89 17.46
N GLY A 388 -4.60 -16.88 18.32
CA GLY A 388 -5.65 -17.61 19.04
C GLY A 388 -6.29 -18.76 18.23
N GLY A 389 -5.79 -19.05 17.02
CA GLY A 389 -6.35 -20.09 16.16
C GLY A 389 -7.74 -19.76 15.62
N LEU A 390 -8.49 -20.79 15.27
CA LEU A 390 -9.86 -20.68 14.78
C LEU A 390 -10.86 -20.48 15.94
N LEU A 391 -12.06 -20.05 15.58
CA LEU A 391 -13.19 -20.05 16.52
C LEU A 391 -13.49 -21.48 17.00
N PRO A 392 -13.97 -21.67 18.24
CA PRO A 392 -14.31 -22.99 18.78
C PRO A 392 -15.29 -23.76 17.89
N GLY A 393 -15.00 -25.03 17.65
CA GLY A 393 -15.84 -25.91 16.83
C GLY A 393 -15.68 -25.76 15.33
N ARG A 394 -14.74 -24.94 14.87
CA ARG A 394 -14.41 -24.76 13.46
C ARG A 394 -13.20 -25.60 13.04
N THR A 395 -13.15 -25.95 11.77
CA THR A 395 -12.01 -26.66 11.17
C THR A 395 -11.35 -25.79 10.09
N MET A 396 -10.02 -25.90 9.99
CA MET A 396 -9.25 -25.14 9.00
C MET A 396 -9.57 -25.63 7.59
N ARG A 397 -9.99 -24.72 6.72
CA ARG A 397 -10.18 -25.00 5.29
C ARG A 397 -8.93 -24.65 4.49
N ALA A 398 -8.38 -23.47 4.71
CA ALA A 398 -7.20 -22.95 3.99
C ALA A 398 -6.62 -21.74 4.68
N VAL A 399 -5.42 -21.34 4.24
CA VAL A 399 -4.80 -20.04 4.53
C VAL A 399 -4.37 -19.40 3.22
N LEU A 400 -4.74 -18.16 2.95
CA LEU A 400 -4.17 -17.36 1.86
C LEU A 400 -2.94 -16.63 2.40
N LEU A 401 -1.76 -17.02 1.92
CA LEU A 401 -0.47 -16.47 2.32
C LEU A 401 0.04 -15.52 1.24
N GLY A 402 0.38 -14.28 1.63
CA GLY A 402 0.94 -13.27 0.75
C GLY A 402 -0.11 -12.32 0.12
N GLY A 403 -1.36 -12.35 0.61
CA GLY A 403 -2.45 -11.52 0.11
C GLY A 403 -3.09 -12.04 -1.18
N ALA A 404 -3.85 -11.20 -1.86
CA ALA A 404 -4.55 -11.58 -3.11
C ALA A 404 -3.59 -12.04 -4.23
N ALA A 405 -2.36 -11.52 -4.25
CA ALA A 405 -1.29 -11.93 -5.17
C ALA A 405 -0.55 -13.20 -4.73
N GLY A 406 -0.89 -13.75 -3.55
CA GLY A 406 -0.25 -14.92 -2.94
C GLY A 406 -0.82 -16.25 -3.39
N SER A 407 -0.76 -17.24 -2.49
CA SER A 407 -1.22 -18.61 -2.77
C SER A 407 -1.97 -19.20 -1.58
N PHE A 408 -2.92 -20.08 -1.84
CA PHE A 408 -3.58 -20.85 -0.79
C PHE A 408 -2.68 -21.96 -0.26
N ILE A 409 -2.70 -22.12 1.06
CA ILE A 409 -2.00 -23.14 1.84
C ILE A 409 -3.06 -24.08 2.43
N THR A 410 -2.84 -25.39 2.33
CA THR A 410 -3.72 -26.41 2.90
C THR A 410 -3.35 -26.74 4.35
N PRO A 411 -4.25 -27.35 5.15
CA PRO A 411 -4.01 -27.65 6.55
C PRO A 411 -2.78 -28.53 6.82
N ASP A 412 -2.42 -29.41 5.89
CA ASP A 412 -1.22 -30.26 5.95
C ASP A 412 0.10 -29.51 5.72
N GLN A 413 0.05 -28.28 5.20
CA GLN A 413 1.19 -27.44 4.92
C GLN A 413 1.46 -26.37 5.99
N LEU A 414 0.69 -26.33 7.09
CA LEU A 414 0.80 -25.28 8.12
C LEU A 414 2.14 -25.23 8.86
N ASP A 415 2.93 -26.29 8.79
CA ASP A 415 4.26 -26.31 9.41
C ASP A 415 5.36 -25.72 8.51
N VAL A 416 4.97 -25.14 7.36
CA VAL A 416 5.89 -24.40 6.49
C VAL A 416 6.55 -23.25 7.26
N PRO A 417 7.90 -23.12 7.19
CA PRO A 417 8.59 -21.99 7.80
C PRO A 417 8.29 -20.71 7.00
N LEU A 418 7.93 -19.64 7.71
CA LEU A 418 7.68 -18.31 7.15
C LEU A 418 9.03 -17.67 6.76
N SER A 419 9.64 -18.22 5.72
CA SER A 419 10.87 -17.75 5.07
C SER A 419 10.69 -17.75 3.56
N PHE A 420 11.51 -16.99 2.83
CA PHE A 420 11.44 -16.97 1.37
C PHE A 420 11.66 -18.35 0.74
N ASP A 421 12.62 -19.11 1.27
CA ASP A 421 12.92 -20.45 0.77
C ASP A 421 11.86 -21.47 1.19
N GLY A 422 11.39 -21.41 2.44
CA GLY A 422 10.34 -22.31 2.94
C GLY A 422 9.03 -22.16 2.16
N THR A 423 8.59 -20.94 1.94
CA THR A 423 7.35 -20.71 1.17
C THR A 423 7.51 -21.05 -0.31
N ARG A 424 8.68 -20.76 -0.91
CA ARG A 424 8.98 -21.14 -2.29
C ARG A 424 8.94 -22.64 -2.51
N ALA A 425 9.42 -23.43 -1.53
CA ALA A 425 9.44 -24.90 -1.60
C ALA A 425 8.05 -25.52 -1.78
N ILE A 426 6.99 -24.84 -1.33
CA ILE A 426 5.58 -25.26 -1.51
C ILE A 426 4.83 -24.46 -2.57
N GLY A 427 5.53 -23.69 -3.42
CA GLY A 427 4.93 -22.89 -4.48
C GLY A 427 4.18 -21.64 -3.97
N ALA A 428 4.50 -21.17 -2.76
CA ALA A 428 3.92 -19.98 -2.16
C ALA A 428 4.93 -18.84 -2.05
N THR A 429 4.47 -17.68 -1.57
CA THR A 429 5.30 -16.50 -1.30
C THR A 429 4.86 -15.82 -0.01
N LEU A 430 5.79 -15.19 0.68
CA LEU A 430 5.47 -14.34 1.84
C LEU A 430 4.71 -13.06 1.45
N GLY A 431 4.89 -12.60 0.21
CA GLY A 431 4.29 -11.36 -0.28
C GLY A 431 4.55 -10.17 0.67
N SER A 432 3.51 -9.41 0.97
CA SER A 432 3.54 -8.29 1.91
C SER A 432 3.40 -8.70 3.39
N GLY A 433 3.26 -10.01 3.70
CA GLY A 433 3.06 -10.51 5.06
C GLY A 433 1.57 -10.69 5.43
N ALA A 434 0.67 -10.68 4.47
CA ALA A 434 -0.74 -10.98 4.71
C ALA A 434 -0.95 -12.49 4.92
N VAL A 435 -1.72 -12.84 5.93
CA VAL A 435 -2.15 -14.22 6.30
C VAL A 435 -3.65 -14.19 6.56
N MET A 436 -4.45 -14.67 5.62
CA MET A 436 -5.90 -14.77 5.78
C MET A 436 -6.31 -16.22 6.04
N VAL A 437 -7.01 -16.42 7.13
CA VAL A 437 -7.45 -17.75 7.59
C VAL A 437 -8.90 -18.00 7.18
N PHE A 438 -9.17 -19.18 6.63
CA PHE A 438 -10.50 -19.64 6.20
C PHE A 438 -10.87 -20.91 6.94
N ASP A 439 -12.04 -20.94 7.55
CA ASP A 439 -12.60 -22.13 8.16
C ASP A 439 -13.58 -22.87 7.21
N ASP A 440 -14.22 -23.90 7.74
CA ASP A 440 -15.17 -24.76 7.03
C ASP A 440 -16.46 -24.06 6.58
N THR A 441 -16.72 -22.83 7.02
CA THR A 441 -17.88 -22.03 6.59
C THR A 441 -17.59 -21.11 5.40
N ALA A 442 -16.32 -20.96 5.02
CA ALA A 442 -15.94 -20.08 3.93
C ALA A 442 -16.37 -20.64 2.55
N ASP A 443 -17.14 -19.86 1.82
CA ASP A 443 -17.41 -20.17 0.39
C ASP A 443 -16.18 -19.76 -0.45
N MET A 444 -15.30 -20.73 -0.66
CA MET A 444 -14.06 -20.54 -1.41
C MET A 444 -14.30 -20.14 -2.87
N ARG A 445 -15.44 -20.47 -3.46
CA ARG A 445 -15.79 -20.06 -4.83
C ARG A 445 -16.01 -18.55 -4.89
N GLN A 446 -16.75 -18.01 -3.91
CA GLN A 446 -16.93 -16.56 -3.78
C GLN A 446 -15.63 -15.85 -3.46
N VAL A 447 -14.75 -16.45 -2.65
CA VAL A 447 -13.42 -15.92 -2.37
C VAL A 447 -12.59 -15.79 -3.65
N LEU A 448 -12.53 -16.83 -4.48
CA LEU A 448 -11.81 -16.78 -5.76
C LEU A 448 -12.39 -15.73 -6.71
N LEU A 449 -13.71 -15.63 -6.80
CA LEU A 449 -14.37 -14.61 -7.61
C LEU A 449 -14.05 -13.19 -7.09
N ARG A 450 -14.05 -12.99 -5.77
CA ARG A 450 -13.69 -11.67 -5.19
C ARG A 450 -12.24 -11.28 -5.52
N ILE A 451 -11.31 -12.23 -5.46
CA ILE A 451 -9.92 -12.01 -5.86
C ILE A 451 -9.83 -11.63 -7.36
N ALA A 452 -10.56 -12.33 -8.24
CA ALA A 452 -10.56 -11.98 -9.66
C ALA A 452 -11.11 -10.58 -9.91
N ARG A 453 -12.19 -10.20 -9.22
CA ARG A 453 -12.77 -8.84 -9.27
C ARG A 453 -11.79 -7.79 -8.78
N PHE A 454 -11.08 -8.05 -7.68
CA PHE A 454 -10.05 -7.15 -7.17
C PHE A 454 -9.01 -6.86 -8.26
N PHE A 455 -8.42 -7.87 -8.88
CA PHE A 455 -7.41 -7.65 -9.92
C PHE A 455 -7.97 -7.00 -11.19
N ARG A 456 -9.22 -7.27 -11.56
CA ARG A 456 -9.89 -6.57 -12.64
C ARG A 456 -10.02 -5.07 -12.35
N ASP A 457 -10.49 -4.72 -11.14
CA ASP A 457 -10.74 -3.34 -10.73
C ASP A 457 -9.44 -2.56 -10.58
N GLU A 458 -8.37 -3.21 -10.10
CA GLU A 458 -7.07 -2.59 -9.85
C GLU A 458 -6.13 -2.60 -11.07
N SER A 459 -6.52 -3.22 -12.17
CA SER A 459 -5.76 -3.16 -13.41
C SER A 459 -5.74 -1.74 -13.96
N CYS A 460 -4.53 -1.15 -14.11
CA CYS A 460 -4.38 0.19 -14.70
C CYS A 460 -4.79 0.27 -16.19
N GLY A 461 -4.96 -0.87 -16.86
CA GLY A 461 -5.37 -0.96 -18.24
C GLY A 461 -4.26 -0.72 -19.27
N GLN A 462 -3.02 -0.46 -18.87
CA GLN A 462 -1.92 -0.12 -19.75
C GLN A 462 -1.52 -1.29 -20.68
N CYS A 463 -1.26 -2.48 -20.13
CA CYS A 463 -0.84 -3.63 -20.92
C CYS A 463 -2.01 -4.59 -21.21
N VAL A 464 -2.07 -5.10 -22.44
CA VAL A 464 -3.16 -5.97 -22.93
C VAL A 464 -3.28 -7.26 -22.11
N PRO A 465 -2.19 -8.00 -21.79
CA PRO A 465 -2.31 -9.25 -21.05
C PRO A 465 -3.03 -9.10 -19.71
N CYS A 466 -2.67 -8.08 -18.91
CA CYS A 466 -3.33 -7.78 -17.65
C CYS A 466 -4.78 -7.30 -17.86
N ARG A 467 -5.00 -6.25 -18.68
CA ARG A 467 -6.32 -5.65 -18.89
C ARG A 467 -7.36 -6.65 -19.36
N VAL A 468 -7.00 -7.52 -20.31
CA VAL A 468 -7.91 -8.52 -20.85
C VAL A 468 -7.94 -9.77 -19.98
N GLY A 469 -6.78 -10.21 -19.49
CA GLY A 469 -6.66 -11.45 -18.70
C GLY A 469 -7.42 -11.38 -17.39
N THR A 470 -7.32 -10.29 -16.62
CA THR A 470 -8.07 -10.14 -15.35
C THR A 470 -9.58 -10.15 -15.58
N LYS A 471 -10.08 -9.51 -16.66
CA LYS A 471 -11.49 -9.54 -17.03
C LYS A 471 -11.95 -10.95 -17.43
N ARG A 472 -11.14 -11.66 -18.21
CA ARG A 472 -11.44 -13.04 -18.61
C ARG A 472 -11.43 -14.01 -17.43
N GLN A 473 -10.53 -13.83 -16.47
CA GLN A 473 -10.52 -14.62 -15.23
C GLN A 473 -11.85 -14.46 -14.46
N GLU A 474 -12.33 -13.23 -14.28
CA GLU A 474 -13.62 -12.97 -13.65
C GLU A 474 -14.76 -13.66 -14.39
N GLU A 475 -14.89 -13.44 -15.70
CA GLU A 475 -15.96 -14.00 -16.53
C GLU A 475 -16.00 -15.55 -16.49
N ILE A 476 -14.82 -16.19 -16.48
CA ILE A 476 -14.74 -17.65 -16.39
C ILE A 476 -15.21 -18.12 -15.02
N LEU A 477 -14.73 -17.49 -13.94
CA LEU A 477 -15.15 -17.87 -12.59
C LEU A 477 -16.65 -17.63 -12.35
N GLU A 478 -17.23 -16.54 -12.88
CA GLU A 478 -18.68 -16.30 -12.83
C GLU A 478 -19.46 -17.41 -13.56
N ARG A 479 -19.01 -17.83 -14.75
CA ARG A 479 -19.62 -18.94 -15.49
C ARG A 479 -19.53 -20.27 -14.73
N MET A 480 -18.37 -20.56 -14.12
CA MET A 480 -18.17 -21.76 -13.31
C MET A 480 -19.10 -21.78 -12.08
N LEU A 481 -19.36 -20.63 -11.45
CA LEU A 481 -20.31 -20.51 -10.35
C LEU A 481 -21.76 -20.75 -10.77
N GLN A 482 -22.14 -20.32 -11.98
CA GLN A 482 -23.50 -20.51 -12.53
C GLN A 482 -23.76 -21.94 -12.98
N SER A 483 -22.71 -22.72 -13.25
CA SER A 483 -22.81 -24.10 -13.73
C SER A 483 -22.03 -25.08 -12.83
N PRO A 484 -22.42 -25.27 -11.56
CA PRO A 484 -21.63 -26.01 -10.56
C PRO A 484 -21.47 -27.50 -10.90
N ASN A 485 -22.34 -28.06 -11.77
CA ASN A 485 -22.31 -29.46 -12.21
C ASN A 485 -21.69 -29.63 -13.61
N GLY A 486 -21.17 -28.57 -14.22
CA GLY A 486 -20.49 -28.62 -15.51
C GLY A 486 -19.11 -29.27 -15.42
N ASP A 487 -18.64 -29.88 -16.53
CA ASP A 487 -17.24 -30.28 -16.63
C ASP A 487 -16.36 -29.04 -16.82
N GLY A 488 -15.89 -28.46 -15.71
CA GLY A 488 -15.08 -27.25 -15.69
C GLY A 488 -13.66 -27.40 -16.25
N ARG A 489 -13.29 -28.57 -16.83
CA ARG A 489 -11.91 -28.81 -17.31
C ARG A 489 -11.46 -27.82 -18.38
N ALA A 490 -12.32 -27.52 -19.35
CA ALA A 490 -12.02 -26.55 -20.40
C ALA A 490 -11.79 -25.14 -19.82
N ASP A 491 -12.58 -24.73 -18.81
CA ASP A 491 -12.46 -23.47 -18.13
C ASP A 491 -11.16 -23.38 -17.31
N VAL A 492 -10.77 -24.46 -16.63
CA VAL A 492 -9.51 -24.54 -15.88
C VAL A 492 -8.31 -24.46 -16.84
N MET A 493 -8.36 -25.13 -17.98
CA MET A 493 -7.30 -25.03 -19.02
C MET A 493 -7.19 -23.58 -19.54
N LEU A 494 -8.32 -22.96 -19.87
CA LEU A 494 -8.34 -21.58 -20.36
C LEU A 494 -7.81 -20.60 -19.29
N LEU A 495 -8.15 -20.77 -18.02
CA LEU A 495 -7.58 -19.98 -16.91
C LEU A 495 -6.06 -20.15 -16.82
N SER A 496 -5.55 -21.38 -17.05
CA SER A 496 -4.10 -21.63 -17.06
C SER A 496 -3.39 -20.92 -18.20
N ASP A 497 -3.96 -20.94 -19.42
CA ASP A 497 -3.40 -20.25 -20.59
C ASP A 497 -3.40 -18.73 -20.38
N ILE A 498 -4.48 -18.17 -19.85
CA ILE A 498 -4.57 -16.74 -19.51
C ILE A 498 -3.53 -16.39 -18.45
N ALA A 499 -3.39 -17.21 -17.40
CA ALA A 499 -2.41 -17.01 -16.34
C ALA A 499 -0.98 -16.98 -16.89
N GLN A 500 -0.66 -17.89 -17.81
CA GLN A 500 0.65 -17.93 -18.47
C GLN A 500 0.91 -16.65 -19.29
N ALA A 501 -0.05 -16.24 -20.12
CA ALA A 501 0.06 -15.03 -20.93
C ALA A 501 0.22 -13.77 -20.07
N MET A 502 -0.53 -13.68 -18.94
CA MET A 502 -0.41 -12.56 -18.01
C MET A 502 0.96 -12.53 -17.33
N ARG A 503 1.46 -13.67 -16.88
CA ARG A 503 2.75 -13.80 -16.21
C ARG A 503 3.91 -13.38 -17.12
N ASP A 504 3.89 -13.84 -18.36
CA ASP A 504 5.01 -13.66 -19.31
C ASP A 504 5.04 -12.27 -19.92
N ALA A 505 3.89 -11.62 -20.11
CA ALA A 505 3.80 -10.41 -20.92
C ALA A 505 3.20 -9.17 -20.20
N SER A 506 2.89 -9.26 -18.91
CA SER A 506 2.50 -8.06 -18.15
C SER A 506 3.70 -7.23 -17.73
N ILE A 507 3.56 -5.90 -17.77
CA ILE A 507 4.63 -4.94 -17.46
C ILE A 507 5.03 -5.00 -15.98
N CYS A 508 4.08 -5.24 -15.06
CA CYS A 508 4.31 -5.16 -13.60
C CYS A 508 3.80 -6.38 -12.86
N GLY A 509 4.17 -6.46 -11.57
CA GLY A 509 3.81 -7.54 -10.66
C GLY A 509 2.30 -7.78 -10.54
N LEU A 510 1.45 -6.73 -10.65
CA LEU A 510 -0.01 -6.91 -10.57
C LEU A 510 -0.49 -7.94 -11.61
N GLY A 511 -0.22 -7.73 -12.89
CA GLY A 511 -0.64 -8.66 -13.93
C GLY A 511 0.09 -10.01 -13.87
N GLN A 512 1.37 -10.01 -13.46
CA GLN A 512 2.16 -11.23 -13.35
C GLN A 512 1.68 -12.17 -12.24
N THR A 513 1.04 -11.65 -11.18
CA THR A 513 0.63 -12.42 -10.00
C THR A 513 -0.88 -12.58 -9.86
N ALA A 514 -1.70 -11.88 -10.65
CA ALA A 514 -3.17 -11.87 -10.53
C ALA A 514 -3.83 -13.25 -10.59
N ALA A 515 -3.17 -14.24 -11.20
CA ALA A 515 -3.67 -15.60 -11.31
C ALA A 515 -3.24 -16.54 -10.17
N ASN A 516 -2.28 -16.14 -9.31
CA ASN A 516 -1.64 -17.09 -8.38
C ASN A 516 -2.63 -17.69 -7.36
N ALA A 517 -3.39 -16.84 -6.67
CA ALA A 517 -4.38 -17.32 -5.70
C ALA A 517 -5.49 -18.14 -6.38
N ILE A 518 -5.93 -17.74 -7.58
CA ILE A 518 -6.94 -18.48 -8.35
C ILE A 518 -6.40 -19.87 -8.72
N ALA A 519 -5.21 -19.94 -9.29
CA ALA A 519 -4.58 -21.19 -9.69
C ALA A 519 -4.36 -22.14 -8.49
N SER A 520 -3.84 -21.63 -7.37
CA SER A 520 -3.64 -22.44 -6.16
C SER A 520 -4.98 -22.88 -5.53
N GLY A 521 -6.00 -22.04 -5.53
CA GLY A 521 -7.34 -22.37 -5.05
C GLY A 521 -7.99 -23.49 -5.87
N LEU A 522 -7.86 -23.44 -7.19
CA LEU A 522 -8.40 -24.47 -8.09
C LEU A 522 -7.65 -25.82 -7.96
N THR A 523 -6.32 -25.77 -7.84
CA THR A 523 -5.48 -26.99 -7.83
C THR A 523 -5.38 -27.63 -6.44
N GLN A 524 -5.13 -26.85 -5.40
CA GLN A 524 -4.87 -27.36 -4.05
C GLN A 524 -6.18 -27.58 -3.26
N LEU A 525 -7.14 -26.65 -3.34
CA LEU A 525 -8.38 -26.75 -2.57
C LEU A 525 -9.48 -27.51 -3.30
N LYS A 526 -9.27 -27.85 -4.57
CA LYS A 526 -10.25 -28.58 -5.42
C LYS A 526 -11.65 -27.96 -5.37
N VAL A 527 -11.71 -26.64 -5.37
CA VAL A 527 -12.95 -25.84 -5.13
C VAL A 527 -14.09 -26.19 -6.11
N LEU A 528 -13.76 -26.78 -7.24
CA LEU A 528 -14.72 -27.19 -8.28
C LEU A 528 -15.10 -28.67 -8.26
N ASN A 529 -14.44 -29.50 -7.44
CA ASN A 529 -14.64 -30.94 -7.37
C ASN A 529 -15.55 -31.31 -6.17
N GLY A 530 -16.49 -30.45 -5.82
CA GLY A 530 -17.47 -30.71 -4.76
C GLY A 530 -18.77 -31.30 -5.25
#